data_bd0cfe1464a157636685cdf5f78f1628
#
_entry.id   bd0cfe1464a157636685cdf5f78f1628
#
_cell.length_a   1.000
_cell.length_b   1.000
_cell.length_c   1.000
_cell.angle_alpha   90.00
_cell.angle_beta   90.00
_cell.angle_gamma   90.00
#
_symmetry.space_group_name_H-M   'P 1'
#
loop_
_entity.id
_entity.type
_entity.pdbx_description
1 polymer ?
#
loop_
_entity_poly.entity_id
_entity_poly.type
_entity_poly.pdbx_seq_one_letter_code
_entity_poly.pdbx_strand_id
1 'polypeptide(L)'
;MEELLDMISSDTRYVIKRSGDRVLFESDKIRNAVMKAMESVGKVDEEMAEKIARITKKSLYRGDKLKVPHVDEIHDMVENKLMDNGLNDVAKEYIIYRSVNRPNVFSKRVNLKPYEYPELSEYVDAIRHSYWVHTEFNFTSDIQDFKVHLNEKEKTAVQRAMLAISQIEIAVKTFWGDIYKRLPKPEIGNVGATFAESEVRHADAYSHLIQLLGLNSEFQNLMEVPAIRRRIKYLEKTIANSKTVENQEYFESVILFSMFVENVSLFSQFLVIMSFNKHKNVLKGTSNAVEATSKEENIHAEFGFDLVNLIKKENPTWWSPQLIEDIVDATLEAYEAEAEIVNWIFEMGDLDFLTKAQTLEFIKHRFNLSLNSIGIENAFKVDKKLLETTEWFDDEILTTKHTDFFNKRSINYSKKSKSITLNDLF
;
A
#
# COMPACT_ATOMS: atom_id res chain seq x y z
N MET A 1 -31.35 25.29 27.19
CA MET A 1 -32.00 24.87 25.93
C MET A 1 -32.15 26.05 24.97
N GLU A 2 -32.40 27.26 25.44
CA GLU A 2 -32.37 28.52 24.65
C GLU A 2 -30.93 28.89 24.23
N GLU A 3 -29.93 28.78 25.09
CA GLU A 3 -28.52 28.99 24.70
C GLU A 3 -28.00 27.99 23.64
N LEU A 4 -28.52 26.77 23.61
CA LEU A 4 -28.19 25.80 22.57
C LEU A 4 -28.87 26.13 21.24
N LEU A 5 -30.05 26.75 21.28
CA LEU A 5 -30.79 27.21 20.10
C LEU A 5 -30.20 28.52 19.52
N ASP A 6 -29.63 29.36 20.34
CA ASP A 6 -28.90 30.56 19.90
C ASP A 6 -27.53 30.22 19.27
N MET A 7 -26.87 29.13 19.70
CA MET A 7 -25.68 28.60 19.01
C MET A 7 -26.00 28.01 17.63
N ILE A 8 -27.23 27.62 17.36
CA ILE A 8 -27.71 27.11 16.06
C ILE A 8 -28.15 28.25 15.12
N SER A 9 -28.36 29.45 15.61
CA SER A 9 -28.77 30.61 14.83
C SER A 9 -27.60 31.46 14.27
N SER A 10 -26.34 31.11 14.57
CA SER A 10 -25.19 31.75 13.92
C SER A 10 -25.08 31.31 12.47
N ASP A 11 -25.00 32.26 11.55
CA ASP A 11 -24.82 32.06 10.08
C ASP A 11 -23.49 31.39 9.73
N THR A 12 -22.94 30.61 10.65
CA THR A 12 -21.66 29.91 10.59
C THR A 12 -21.84 28.60 9.85
N ARG A 13 -21.38 28.55 8.61
CA ARG A 13 -21.51 27.41 7.73
C ARG A 13 -20.16 26.75 7.49
N TYR A 14 -20.19 25.46 7.28
CA TYR A 14 -18.99 24.65 7.09
C TYR A 14 -18.92 24.05 5.69
N VAL A 15 -17.72 23.71 5.27
CA VAL A 15 -17.40 23.01 4.04
C VAL A 15 -16.40 21.90 4.35
N ILE A 16 -16.52 20.77 3.65
CA ILE A 16 -15.54 19.68 3.71
C ILE A 16 -14.50 19.96 2.64
N LYS A 17 -13.23 20.11 3.05
CA LYS A 17 -12.09 20.16 2.12
C LYS A 17 -11.85 18.79 1.48
N ARG A 18 -11.02 18.74 0.43
CA ARG A 18 -10.54 17.50 -0.17
C ARG A 18 -9.76 16.62 0.80
N SER A 19 -9.09 17.21 1.78
CA SER A 19 -8.44 16.52 2.91
C SER A 19 -9.40 15.86 3.92
N GLY A 20 -10.71 16.03 3.76
CA GLY A 20 -11.72 15.61 4.74
C GLY A 20 -11.95 16.61 5.88
N ASP A 21 -11.10 17.61 6.03
CA ASP A 21 -11.23 18.63 7.10
C ASP A 21 -12.52 19.43 6.95
N ARG A 22 -13.24 19.60 8.06
CA ARG A 22 -14.37 20.50 8.15
C ARG A 22 -13.90 21.89 8.55
N VAL A 23 -14.05 22.87 7.64
CA VAL A 23 -13.64 24.27 7.85
C VAL A 23 -14.80 25.22 7.63
N LEU A 24 -14.65 26.46 8.12
CA LEU A 24 -15.64 27.51 7.88
C LEU A 24 -15.74 27.84 6.38
N PHE A 25 -16.98 28.07 5.91
CA PHE A 25 -17.22 28.54 4.56
C PHE A 25 -16.91 30.03 4.45
N GLU A 26 -16.04 30.38 3.53
CA GLU A 26 -15.63 31.77 3.23
C GLU A 26 -16.02 32.12 1.78
N SER A 27 -17.04 32.98 1.60
CA SER A 27 -17.49 33.41 0.26
C SER A 27 -16.42 34.17 -0.51
N ASP A 28 -15.51 34.86 0.19
CA ASP A 28 -14.41 35.61 -0.42
C ASP A 28 -13.45 34.72 -1.20
N LYS A 29 -13.31 33.45 -0.83
CA LYS A 29 -12.51 32.50 -1.60
C LYS A 29 -13.11 32.25 -2.98
N ILE A 30 -14.45 32.18 -3.08
CA ILE A 30 -15.14 32.06 -4.37
C ILE A 30 -14.94 33.32 -5.19
N ARG A 31 -15.22 34.51 -4.60
CA ARG A 31 -15.03 35.80 -5.27
C ARG A 31 -13.62 35.92 -5.85
N ASN A 32 -12.60 35.67 -5.02
CA ASN A 32 -11.20 35.76 -5.44
C ASN A 32 -10.83 34.77 -6.55
N ALA A 33 -11.39 33.55 -6.53
CA ALA A 33 -11.15 32.56 -7.58
C ALA A 33 -11.83 32.99 -8.90
N VAL A 34 -13.05 33.53 -8.85
CA VAL A 34 -13.75 34.05 -10.02
C VAL A 34 -13.02 35.29 -10.58
N MET A 35 -12.54 36.21 -9.70
CA MET A 35 -11.75 37.36 -10.13
C MET A 35 -10.49 36.95 -10.90
N LYS A 36 -9.74 35.99 -10.41
CA LYS A 36 -8.56 35.46 -11.12
C LYS A 36 -8.90 34.90 -12.50
N ALA A 37 -10.03 34.18 -12.62
CA ALA A 37 -10.50 33.69 -13.90
C ALA A 37 -10.94 34.83 -14.85
N MET A 38 -11.53 35.93 -14.31
CA MET A 38 -11.85 37.14 -15.06
C MET A 38 -10.61 37.88 -15.54
N GLU A 39 -9.60 38.01 -14.68
CA GLU A 39 -8.29 38.61 -14.99
C GLU A 39 -7.62 37.88 -16.17
N SER A 40 -7.65 36.56 -16.20
CA SER A 40 -7.02 35.75 -17.25
C SER A 40 -7.64 35.95 -18.62
N VAL A 41 -8.94 36.35 -18.70
CA VAL A 41 -9.64 36.68 -19.95
C VAL A 41 -9.77 38.19 -20.21
N GLY A 42 -9.15 39.01 -19.35
CA GLY A 42 -9.19 40.49 -19.50
C GLY A 42 -10.57 41.10 -19.24
N LYS A 43 -11.46 40.47 -18.50
CA LYS A 43 -12.84 40.89 -18.20
C LYS A 43 -13.07 41.05 -16.70
N VAL A 44 -12.31 41.93 -16.07
CA VAL A 44 -12.39 42.17 -14.64
C VAL A 44 -13.68 42.90 -14.29
N ASP A 45 -14.54 42.25 -13.48
CA ASP A 45 -15.80 42.80 -12.98
C ASP A 45 -16.00 42.29 -11.52
N GLU A 46 -15.64 43.16 -10.53
CA GLU A 46 -15.71 42.81 -9.14
C GLU A 46 -17.15 42.62 -8.64
N GLU A 47 -18.08 43.43 -9.16
CA GLU A 47 -19.52 43.35 -8.81
C GLU A 47 -20.12 42.04 -9.26
N MET A 48 -19.77 41.59 -10.47
CA MET A 48 -20.19 40.30 -10.99
C MET A 48 -19.55 39.14 -10.20
N ALA A 49 -18.28 39.21 -9.86
CA ALA A 49 -17.62 38.19 -9.05
C ALA A 49 -18.28 38.03 -7.67
N GLU A 50 -18.62 39.15 -7.02
CA GLU A 50 -19.36 39.18 -5.75
C GLU A 50 -20.77 38.57 -5.93
N LYS A 51 -21.47 38.91 -7.03
CA LYS A 51 -22.77 38.34 -7.37
C LYS A 51 -22.68 36.81 -7.49
N ILE A 52 -21.70 36.28 -8.24
CA ILE A 52 -21.48 34.83 -8.40
C ILE A 52 -21.24 34.16 -7.04
N ALA A 53 -20.36 34.70 -6.19
CA ALA A 53 -20.11 34.19 -4.85
C ALA A 53 -21.38 34.11 -4.00
N ARG A 54 -22.17 35.19 -4.02
CA ARG A 54 -23.44 35.29 -3.27
C ARG A 54 -24.50 34.30 -3.73
N ILE A 55 -24.72 34.16 -5.06
CA ILE A 55 -25.72 33.21 -5.58
C ILE A 55 -25.27 31.77 -5.38
N THR A 56 -23.98 31.49 -5.44
CA THR A 56 -23.40 30.16 -5.10
C THR A 56 -23.68 29.84 -3.64
N LYS A 57 -23.31 30.72 -2.70
CA LYS A 57 -23.62 30.58 -1.26
C LYS A 57 -25.10 30.27 -1.02
N LYS A 58 -25.99 31.07 -1.65
CA LYS A 58 -27.44 30.90 -1.51
C LYS A 58 -27.94 29.56 -2.05
N SER A 59 -27.37 29.07 -3.14
CA SER A 59 -27.75 27.80 -3.77
C SER A 59 -27.26 26.59 -2.97
N LEU A 60 -26.04 26.62 -2.44
CA LEU A 60 -25.44 25.55 -1.64
C LEU A 60 -26.26 25.17 -0.41
N TYR A 61 -26.85 26.18 0.22
CA TYR A 61 -27.55 26.02 1.51
C TYR A 61 -29.08 26.16 1.38
N ARG A 62 -29.61 25.99 0.16
CA ARG A 62 -31.04 26.03 -0.10
C ARG A 62 -31.63 24.64 0.12
N GLY A 63 -32.39 24.48 1.20
CA GLY A 63 -33.12 23.24 1.50
C GLY A 63 -32.66 22.56 2.79
N ASP A 64 -31.61 21.79 2.77
CA ASP A 64 -31.12 21.08 3.94
C ASP A 64 -30.04 21.88 4.69
N LYS A 65 -30.42 22.46 5.84
CA LYS A 65 -29.50 23.25 6.67
C LYS A 65 -28.41 22.38 7.36
N LEU A 66 -28.55 21.08 7.36
CA LEU A 66 -27.65 20.13 8.01
C LEU A 66 -26.57 19.58 7.05
N LYS A 67 -26.77 19.72 5.72
CA LYS A 67 -25.79 19.25 4.74
C LYS A 67 -24.57 20.16 4.75
N VAL A 68 -23.39 19.58 5.00
CA VAL A 68 -22.08 20.23 4.80
C VAL A 68 -21.57 19.87 3.42
N PRO A 69 -21.52 20.84 2.45
CA PRO A 69 -21.09 20.55 1.08
C PRO A 69 -19.60 20.24 1.02
N HIS A 70 -19.21 19.39 0.07
CA HIS A 70 -17.82 19.20 -0.29
C HIS A 70 -17.31 20.36 -1.18
N VAL A 71 -16.03 20.68 -1.09
CA VAL A 71 -15.41 21.77 -1.89
C VAL A 71 -15.62 21.58 -3.38
N ASP A 72 -15.66 20.37 -3.90
CA ASP A 72 -15.90 20.10 -5.30
C ASP A 72 -17.34 20.39 -5.73
N GLU A 73 -18.36 20.17 -4.86
CA GLU A 73 -19.74 20.61 -5.12
C GLU A 73 -19.83 22.14 -5.26
N ILE A 74 -19.01 22.86 -4.47
CA ILE A 74 -18.93 24.34 -4.57
C ILE A 74 -18.36 24.75 -5.92
N HIS A 75 -17.29 24.12 -6.36
CA HIS A 75 -16.67 24.41 -7.65
C HIS A 75 -17.63 24.14 -8.82
N ASP A 76 -18.31 22.97 -8.83
CA ASP A 76 -19.29 22.63 -9.86
C ASP A 76 -20.43 23.67 -9.92
N MET A 77 -20.85 24.15 -8.76
CA MET A 77 -21.88 25.17 -8.69
C MET A 77 -21.39 26.53 -9.20
N VAL A 78 -20.14 26.94 -8.90
CA VAL A 78 -19.55 28.18 -9.43
C VAL A 78 -19.47 28.11 -10.94
N GLU A 79 -18.99 27.00 -11.52
CA GLU A 79 -18.91 26.77 -12.96
C GLU A 79 -20.28 26.94 -13.63
N ASN A 80 -21.32 26.29 -13.09
CA ASN A 80 -22.70 26.43 -13.58
C ASN A 80 -23.21 27.86 -13.47
N LYS A 81 -22.92 28.57 -12.34
CA LYS A 81 -23.36 29.96 -12.16
C LYS A 81 -22.66 30.94 -13.13
N LEU A 82 -21.40 30.70 -13.45
CA LEU A 82 -20.68 31.46 -14.48
C LEU A 82 -21.35 31.28 -15.86
N MET A 83 -21.63 30.03 -16.23
CA MET A 83 -22.31 29.70 -17.50
C MET A 83 -23.73 30.26 -17.56
N ASP A 84 -24.52 30.13 -16.49
CA ASP A 84 -25.90 30.67 -16.37
C ASP A 84 -25.94 32.20 -16.53
N ASN A 85 -24.86 32.91 -16.20
CA ASN A 85 -24.73 34.36 -16.35
C ASN A 85 -24.01 34.78 -17.63
N GLY A 86 -23.83 33.86 -18.60
CA GLY A 86 -23.23 34.17 -19.90
C GLY A 86 -21.71 34.39 -19.90
N LEU A 87 -21.05 34.07 -18.81
CA LEU A 87 -19.60 34.22 -18.62
C LEU A 87 -18.85 32.94 -19.05
N ASN A 88 -19.12 32.45 -20.27
CA ASN A 88 -18.62 31.15 -20.74
C ASN A 88 -17.08 31.09 -20.84
N ASP A 89 -16.44 32.18 -21.24
CA ASP A 89 -15.00 32.30 -21.31
C ASP A 89 -14.35 32.31 -19.90
N VAL A 90 -14.96 33.04 -18.95
CA VAL A 90 -14.54 33.02 -17.56
C VAL A 90 -14.76 31.64 -16.95
N ALA A 91 -15.88 30.99 -17.22
CA ALA A 91 -16.15 29.63 -16.77
C ALA A 91 -15.09 28.65 -17.30
N LYS A 92 -14.70 28.77 -18.56
CA LYS A 92 -13.63 27.96 -19.16
C LYS A 92 -12.29 28.12 -18.41
N GLU A 93 -11.89 29.37 -18.17
CA GLU A 93 -10.64 29.65 -17.42
C GLU A 93 -10.74 29.21 -15.96
N TYR A 94 -11.90 29.34 -15.33
CA TYR A 94 -12.14 28.83 -13.98
C TYR A 94 -11.99 27.30 -13.91
N ILE A 95 -12.51 26.56 -14.91
CA ILE A 95 -12.37 25.11 -15.04
C ILE A 95 -10.90 24.75 -15.27
N ILE A 96 -10.19 25.47 -16.15
CA ILE A 96 -8.75 25.27 -16.40
C ILE A 96 -7.95 25.51 -15.10
N TYR A 97 -8.20 26.65 -14.42
CA TYR A 97 -7.55 26.95 -13.13
C TYR A 97 -7.81 25.88 -12.09
N ARG A 98 -9.06 25.40 -11.96
CA ARG A 98 -9.43 24.30 -11.07
C ARG A 98 -8.68 23.01 -11.46
N SER A 99 -8.62 22.68 -12.74
CA SER A 99 -7.93 21.48 -13.25
C SER A 99 -6.43 21.51 -12.93
N VAL A 100 -5.77 22.65 -13.15
CA VAL A 100 -4.33 22.85 -12.84
C VAL A 100 -4.06 22.80 -11.33
N ASN A 101 -5.02 23.23 -10.50
CA ASN A 101 -4.89 23.23 -9.03
C ASN A 101 -5.54 22.02 -8.36
N ARG A 102 -6.04 21.03 -9.12
CA ARG A 102 -6.43 19.75 -8.54
C ARG A 102 -5.17 19.02 -8.06
N PRO A 103 -5.23 18.39 -6.88
CA PRO A 103 -4.21 17.43 -6.51
C PRO A 103 -4.03 16.43 -7.66
N ASN A 104 -2.80 16.22 -8.07
CA ASN A 104 -2.44 15.26 -9.10
C ASN A 104 -1.13 14.61 -8.66
N VAL A 105 -1.20 13.34 -8.32
CA VAL A 105 -0.08 12.58 -7.80
C VAL A 105 1.13 12.54 -8.76
N PHE A 106 0.89 12.64 -10.08
CA PHE A 106 1.92 12.69 -11.11
C PHE A 106 2.55 14.08 -11.32
N SER A 107 1.95 15.13 -10.77
CA SER A 107 2.46 16.50 -10.92
C SER A 107 3.56 16.80 -9.92
N LYS A 108 4.68 17.36 -10.41
CA LYS A 108 5.80 17.75 -9.57
C LYS A 108 5.38 18.81 -8.53
N ARG A 109 5.82 18.62 -7.31
CA ARG A 109 5.69 19.58 -6.24
C ARG A 109 7.02 20.26 -5.94
N VAL A 110 6.98 21.57 -5.68
CA VAL A 110 8.15 22.37 -5.32
C VAL A 110 8.27 22.53 -3.80
N ASN A 111 7.14 22.66 -3.09
CA ASN A 111 7.12 22.89 -1.64
C ASN A 111 7.16 21.55 -0.87
N LEU A 112 7.98 21.50 0.18
CA LEU A 112 8.08 20.31 1.02
C LEU A 112 6.84 20.09 1.88
N LYS A 113 6.28 21.15 2.47
CA LYS A 113 5.09 21.11 3.35
C LYS A 113 4.16 22.31 3.11
N PRO A 114 2.88 22.21 3.43
CA PRO A 114 2.15 20.99 3.88
C PRO A 114 2.09 19.95 2.78
N TYR A 115 2.00 18.66 3.13
CA TYR A 115 1.84 17.57 2.17
C TYR A 115 0.50 17.68 1.44
N GLU A 116 0.45 17.17 0.19
CA GLU A 116 -0.81 17.07 -0.56
C GLU A 116 -1.59 15.81 -0.14
N TYR A 117 -0.86 14.76 0.25
CA TYR A 117 -1.37 13.45 0.67
C TYR A 117 -0.76 13.07 2.02
N PRO A 118 -1.12 13.81 3.11
CA PRO A 118 -0.49 13.61 4.42
C PRO A 118 -0.71 12.20 4.98
N GLU A 119 -1.84 11.56 4.64
CA GLU A 119 -2.17 10.18 5.03
C GLU A 119 -1.13 9.18 4.56
N LEU A 120 -0.56 9.36 3.37
CA LEU A 120 0.49 8.47 2.86
C LEU A 120 1.81 8.58 3.63
N SER A 121 2.06 9.70 4.32
CA SER A 121 3.29 9.85 5.11
C SER A 121 3.33 8.99 6.36
N GLU A 122 2.18 8.48 6.83
CA GLU A 122 2.07 7.62 8.02
C GLU A 122 2.79 6.28 7.82
N TYR A 123 2.89 5.80 6.59
CA TYR A 123 3.62 4.58 6.24
C TYR A 123 5.12 4.65 6.53
N VAL A 124 5.71 5.84 6.47
CA VAL A 124 7.11 6.06 6.90
C VAL A 124 7.28 5.74 8.39
N ASP A 125 6.35 6.21 9.21
CA ASP A 125 6.42 5.99 10.65
C ASP A 125 6.06 4.54 10.99
N ALA A 126 5.17 3.89 10.24
CA ALA A 126 4.85 2.47 10.39
C ALA A 126 6.12 1.59 10.23
N ILE A 127 6.88 1.77 9.14
CA ILE A 127 8.14 1.04 8.91
C ILE A 127 9.20 1.39 9.96
N ARG A 128 9.32 2.65 10.37
CA ARG A 128 10.27 3.04 11.43
C ARG A 128 9.98 2.38 12.77
N HIS A 129 8.71 2.12 13.08
CA HIS A 129 8.31 1.40 14.30
C HIS A 129 8.55 -0.10 14.20
N SER A 130 8.47 -0.69 13.00
CA SER A 130 8.77 -2.10 12.76
C SER A 130 10.24 -2.39 12.46
N TYR A 131 11.11 -1.39 12.44
CA TYR A 131 12.53 -1.51 12.07
C TYR A 131 13.26 -2.60 12.83
N TRP A 132 13.95 -3.49 12.10
CA TRP A 132 14.77 -4.58 12.62
C TRP A 132 15.96 -4.82 11.70
N VAL A 133 16.99 -5.51 12.22
CA VAL A 133 18.12 -6.02 11.42
C VAL A 133 18.35 -7.51 11.76
N HIS A 134 18.82 -8.29 10.78
CA HIS A 134 18.93 -9.74 10.91
C HIS A 134 19.85 -10.17 12.09
N THR A 135 20.82 -9.34 12.48
CA THR A 135 21.71 -9.61 13.63
C THR A 135 21.01 -9.57 14.99
N GLU A 136 19.77 -9.13 15.06
CA GLU A 136 18.95 -9.15 16.28
C GLU A 136 18.32 -10.52 16.54
N PHE A 137 18.25 -11.39 15.52
CA PHE A 137 17.71 -12.73 15.62
C PHE A 137 18.83 -13.75 15.92
N ASN A 138 18.51 -14.74 16.73
CA ASN A 138 19.44 -15.84 17.03
C ASN A 138 19.10 -17.07 16.17
N PHE A 139 19.92 -17.32 15.16
CA PHE A 139 19.76 -18.47 14.26
C PHE A 139 20.55 -19.72 14.66
N THR A 140 21.25 -19.70 15.81
CA THR A 140 22.13 -20.82 16.20
C THR A 140 21.36 -22.13 16.39
N SER A 141 20.19 -22.08 17.04
CA SER A 141 19.33 -23.25 17.20
C SER A 141 18.76 -23.74 15.87
N ASP A 142 18.47 -22.82 14.95
CA ASP A 142 17.83 -23.14 13.68
C ASP A 142 18.72 -24.02 12.78
N ILE A 143 20.06 -23.81 12.85
CA ILE A 143 21.02 -24.68 12.15
C ILE A 143 20.91 -26.13 12.65
N GLN A 144 20.80 -26.30 13.99
CA GLN A 144 20.63 -27.61 14.58
C GLN A 144 19.26 -28.22 14.25
N ASP A 145 18.20 -27.42 14.31
CA ASP A 145 16.86 -27.83 13.95
C ASP A 145 16.84 -28.33 12.49
N PHE A 146 17.37 -27.54 11.55
CA PHE A 146 17.41 -27.89 10.15
C PHE A 146 18.22 -29.17 9.86
N LYS A 147 19.40 -29.32 10.50
CA LYS A 147 20.28 -30.45 10.23
C LYS A 147 19.84 -31.76 10.87
N VAL A 148 19.26 -31.69 12.10
CA VAL A 148 19.06 -32.86 12.97
C VAL A 148 17.59 -33.13 13.27
N HIS A 149 16.78 -32.10 13.55
CA HIS A 149 15.43 -32.28 14.04
C HIS A 149 14.38 -32.40 12.93
N LEU A 150 14.65 -31.86 11.74
CA LEU A 150 13.74 -31.97 10.59
C LEU A 150 14.01 -33.27 9.83
N ASN A 151 12.93 -33.95 9.42
CA ASN A 151 13.03 -35.05 8.47
C ASN A 151 13.23 -34.52 7.03
N GLU A 152 13.52 -35.42 6.06
CA GLU A 152 13.85 -34.99 4.69
C GLU A 152 12.70 -34.24 3.98
N LYS A 153 11.46 -34.61 4.24
CA LYS A 153 10.28 -33.90 3.73
C LYS A 153 10.22 -32.46 4.26
N GLU A 154 10.41 -32.31 5.56
CA GLU A 154 10.41 -31.01 6.25
C GLU A 154 11.58 -30.12 5.81
N LYS A 155 12.79 -30.69 5.70
CA LYS A 155 13.98 -29.99 5.19
C LYS A 155 13.74 -29.46 3.77
N THR A 156 13.17 -30.31 2.90
CA THR A 156 12.86 -29.92 1.52
C THR A 156 11.87 -28.76 1.48
N ALA A 157 10.81 -28.81 2.29
CA ALA A 157 9.83 -27.72 2.35
C ALA A 157 10.46 -26.40 2.83
N VAL A 158 11.27 -26.43 3.91
CA VAL A 158 11.98 -25.23 4.41
C VAL A 158 12.96 -24.70 3.38
N GLN A 159 13.80 -25.58 2.81
CA GLN A 159 14.79 -25.22 1.80
C GLN A 159 14.14 -24.50 0.60
N ARG A 160 13.07 -25.09 0.05
CA ARG A 160 12.39 -24.56 -1.13
C ARG A 160 11.63 -23.28 -0.83
N ALA A 161 11.02 -23.17 0.36
CA ALA A 161 10.40 -21.93 0.80
C ALA A 161 11.44 -20.79 0.93
N MET A 162 12.58 -21.05 1.56
CA MET A 162 13.66 -20.07 1.71
C MET A 162 14.26 -19.63 0.37
N LEU A 163 14.47 -20.58 -0.56
CA LEU A 163 14.94 -20.30 -1.91
C LEU A 163 13.95 -19.43 -2.69
N ALA A 164 12.65 -19.74 -2.57
CA ALA A 164 11.59 -19.01 -3.25
C ALA A 164 11.44 -17.56 -2.72
N ILE A 165 11.56 -17.33 -1.41
CA ILE A 165 11.60 -15.99 -0.81
C ILE A 165 12.81 -15.22 -1.36
N SER A 166 14.00 -15.77 -1.19
CA SER A 166 15.26 -15.10 -1.54
C SER A 166 15.35 -14.68 -3.02
N GLN A 167 14.62 -15.35 -3.91
CA GLN A 167 14.58 -15.00 -5.32
C GLN A 167 13.83 -13.69 -5.58
N ILE A 168 12.74 -13.42 -4.86
CA ILE A 168 11.94 -12.21 -5.05
C ILE A 168 12.70 -10.98 -4.56
N GLU A 169 13.37 -11.07 -3.42
CA GLU A 169 14.12 -9.99 -2.77
C GLU A 169 15.19 -9.31 -3.64
N ILE A 170 15.59 -9.98 -4.72
CA ILE A 170 16.57 -9.39 -5.67
C ILE A 170 15.94 -8.27 -6.51
N ALA A 171 14.64 -8.38 -6.82
CA ALA A 171 13.98 -7.54 -7.82
C ALA A 171 13.15 -6.38 -7.24
N VAL A 172 12.63 -6.52 -6.00
CA VAL A 172 11.57 -5.66 -5.46
C VAL A 172 12.03 -4.26 -5.03
N LYS A 173 13.21 -4.12 -4.44
CA LYS A 173 13.70 -2.85 -3.87
C LYS A 173 13.75 -1.68 -4.85
N THR A 174 13.93 -1.94 -6.13
CA THR A 174 14.03 -0.89 -7.15
C THR A 174 12.69 -0.28 -7.49
N PHE A 175 11.59 -0.99 -7.32
CA PHE A 175 10.25 -0.48 -7.62
C PHE A 175 9.90 0.70 -6.69
N TRP A 176 9.96 0.50 -5.38
CA TRP A 176 9.69 1.56 -4.41
C TRP A 176 10.74 2.66 -4.42
N GLY A 177 12.02 2.31 -4.55
CA GLY A 177 13.10 3.29 -4.60
C GLY A 177 12.99 4.29 -5.75
N ASP A 178 12.40 3.87 -6.86
CA ASP A 178 12.20 4.70 -8.05
C ASP A 178 10.87 5.46 -8.08
N ILE A 179 9.96 5.24 -7.10
CA ILE A 179 8.59 5.79 -7.12
C ILE A 179 8.56 7.32 -7.25
N TYR A 180 9.49 8.04 -6.61
CA TYR A 180 9.57 9.50 -6.68
C TYR A 180 9.81 10.03 -8.09
N LYS A 181 10.40 9.24 -8.98
CA LYS A 181 10.63 9.63 -10.38
C LYS A 181 9.32 9.76 -11.14
N ARG A 182 8.33 8.98 -10.77
CA ARG A 182 7.01 8.92 -11.41
C ARG A 182 5.95 9.70 -10.65
N LEU A 183 5.98 9.65 -9.34
CA LEU A 183 5.06 10.31 -8.42
C LEU A 183 5.85 11.31 -7.56
N PRO A 184 6.15 12.51 -8.11
CA PRO A 184 7.13 13.43 -7.54
C PRO A 184 6.53 14.26 -6.38
N LYS A 185 5.98 13.58 -5.38
CA LYS A 185 5.49 14.13 -4.11
C LYS A 185 6.46 13.78 -2.99
N PRO A 186 6.88 14.74 -2.15
CA PRO A 186 7.84 14.48 -1.07
C PRO A 186 7.38 13.36 -0.13
N GLU A 187 6.10 13.33 0.24
CA GLU A 187 5.50 12.30 1.08
C GLU A 187 5.61 10.91 0.46
N ILE A 188 5.31 10.76 -0.83
CA ILE A 188 5.41 9.48 -1.55
C ILE A 188 6.87 9.07 -1.72
N GLY A 189 7.75 10.02 -2.06
CA GLY A 189 9.18 9.76 -2.18
C GLY A 189 9.82 9.30 -0.87
N ASN A 190 9.38 9.85 0.27
CA ASN A 190 9.85 9.43 1.58
C ASN A 190 9.42 7.99 1.89
N VAL A 191 8.19 7.61 1.58
CA VAL A 191 7.71 6.21 1.72
C VAL A 191 8.54 5.29 0.84
N GLY A 192 8.70 5.60 -0.45
CA GLY A 192 9.47 4.76 -1.36
C GLY A 192 10.93 4.56 -0.93
N ALA A 193 11.58 5.61 -0.43
CA ALA A 193 12.94 5.51 0.10
C ALA A 193 13.02 4.64 1.38
N THR A 194 12.01 4.74 2.25
CA THR A 194 11.93 3.95 3.48
C THR A 194 11.66 2.47 3.17
N PHE A 195 10.79 2.18 2.21
CA PHE A 195 10.50 0.83 1.76
C PHE A 195 11.73 0.20 1.04
N ALA A 196 12.40 0.95 0.16
CA ALA A 196 13.63 0.45 -0.46
C ALA A 196 14.72 0.10 0.56
N GLU A 197 14.77 0.78 1.71
CA GLU A 197 15.67 0.44 2.81
C GLU A 197 15.24 -0.85 3.52
N SER A 198 13.92 -1.05 3.77
CA SER A 198 13.44 -2.31 4.36
C SER A 198 13.74 -3.51 3.44
N GLU A 199 13.60 -3.36 2.11
CA GLU A 199 13.98 -4.40 1.15
C GLU A 199 15.48 -4.76 1.18
N VAL A 200 16.35 -3.81 1.49
CA VAL A 200 17.77 -4.12 1.71
C VAL A 200 17.96 -4.98 2.96
N ARG A 201 17.25 -4.69 4.05
CA ARG A 201 17.31 -5.48 5.29
C ARG A 201 16.73 -6.88 5.11
N HIS A 202 15.63 -7.03 4.35
CA HIS A 202 15.07 -8.32 3.95
C HIS A 202 16.10 -9.14 3.17
N ALA A 203 16.67 -8.56 2.11
CA ALA A 203 17.69 -9.24 1.30
C ALA A 203 18.92 -9.65 2.12
N ASP A 204 19.39 -8.82 3.06
CA ASP A 204 20.50 -9.15 3.97
C ASP A 204 20.14 -10.34 4.87
N ALA A 205 18.92 -10.35 5.42
CA ALA A 205 18.47 -11.44 6.28
C ALA A 205 18.37 -12.77 5.51
N TYR A 206 17.76 -12.77 4.33
CA TYR A 206 17.58 -13.98 3.55
C TYR A 206 18.89 -14.49 2.95
N SER A 207 19.78 -13.61 2.49
CA SER A 207 21.11 -14.02 2.05
C SER A 207 21.91 -14.66 3.18
N HIS A 208 21.82 -14.12 4.40
CA HIS A 208 22.44 -14.70 5.58
C HIS A 208 21.86 -16.10 5.92
N LEU A 209 20.54 -16.25 5.87
CA LEU A 209 19.87 -17.52 6.10
C LEU A 209 20.22 -18.58 5.05
N ILE A 210 20.27 -18.23 3.76
CA ILE A 210 20.74 -19.12 2.68
C ILE A 210 22.15 -19.62 2.98
N GLN A 211 23.04 -18.74 3.43
CA GLN A 211 24.42 -19.11 3.78
C GLN A 211 24.45 -20.03 5.02
N LEU A 212 23.72 -19.71 6.09
CA LEU A 212 23.70 -20.49 7.32
C LEU A 212 23.13 -21.90 7.12
N LEU A 213 22.11 -22.04 6.29
CA LEU A 213 21.50 -23.32 5.97
C LEU A 213 22.29 -24.11 4.92
N GLY A 214 23.33 -23.52 4.32
CA GLY A 214 24.19 -24.16 3.32
C GLY A 214 23.55 -24.30 1.94
N LEU A 215 22.64 -23.39 1.56
CA LEU A 215 21.83 -23.45 0.34
C LEU A 215 22.39 -22.62 -0.84
N ASN A 216 23.65 -22.19 -0.77
CA ASN A 216 24.23 -21.32 -1.80
C ASN A 216 24.29 -21.96 -3.19
N SER A 217 24.60 -23.26 -3.27
CA SER A 217 24.66 -23.99 -4.53
C SER A 217 23.27 -24.16 -5.17
N GLU A 218 22.27 -24.46 -4.35
CA GLU A 218 20.89 -24.57 -4.77
C GLU A 218 20.35 -23.22 -5.25
N PHE A 219 20.72 -22.13 -4.59
CA PHE A 219 20.33 -20.79 -4.99
C PHE A 219 20.94 -20.40 -6.35
N GLN A 220 22.21 -20.74 -6.60
CA GLN A 220 22.86 -20.48 -7.89
C GLN A 220 22.16 -21.22 -9.05
N ASN A 221 21.62 -22.41 -8.81
CA ASN A 221 20.94 -23.24 -9.81
C ASN A 221 19.41 -23.02 -9.82
N LEU A 222 18.90 -22.07 -9.05
CA LEU A 222 17.47 -21.87 -8.85
C LEU A 222 16.71 -21.59 -10.16
N MET A 223 17.37 -20.95 -11.12
CA MET A 223 16.81 -20.67 -12.46
C MET A 223 16.55 -21.94 -13.30
N GLU A 224 17.05 -23.11 -12.89
CA GLU A 224 16.75 -24.38 -13.55
C GLU A 224 15.37 -24.93 -13.12
N VAL A 225 14.80 -24.45 -12.01
CA VAL A 225 13.50 -24.85 -11.49
C VAL A 225 12.36 -24.25 -12.32
N PRO A 226 11.50 -25.06 -12.97
CA PRO A 226 10.43 -24.56 -13.83
C PRO A 226 9.44 -23.61 -13.13
N ALA A 227 9.04 -23.94 -11.90
CA ALA A 227 8.14 -23.11 -11.10
C ALA A 227 8.73 -21.72 -10.84
N ILE A 228 10.00 -21.63 -10.52
CA ILE A 228 10.72 -20.35 -10.31
C ILE A 228 10.76 -19.54 -11.62
N ARG A 229 11.08 -20.15 -12.75
CA ARG A 229 11.06 -19.46 -14.05
C ARG A 229 9.67 -18.91 -14.40
N ARG A 230 8.61 -19.68 -14.11
CA ARG A 230 7.24 -19.24 -14.37
C ARG A 230 6.90 -18.03 -13.49
N ARG A 231 7.27 -18.08 -12.20
CA ARG A 231 7.10 -16.94 -11.27
C ARG A 231 7.83 -15.70 -11.78
N ILE A 232 9.11 -15.80 -12.12
CA ILE A 232 9.90 -14.69 -12.63
C ILE A 232 9.24 -14.07 -13.87
N LYS A 233 8.75 -14.88 -14.79
CA LYS A 233 8.12 -14.38 -16.00
C LYS A 233 6.90 -13.51 -15.74
N TYR A 234 6.01 -13.89 -14.82
CA TYR A 234 4.85 -13.05 -14.52
C TYR A 234 5.24 -11.81 -13.69
N LEU A 235 6.22 -11.92 -12.79
CA LEU A 235 6.73 -10.77 -12.04
C LEU A 235 7.42 -9.75 -12.96
N GLU A 236 8.21 -10.19 -13.93
CA GLU A 236 8.81 -9.31 -14.94
C GLU A 236 7.73 -8.58 -15.75
N LYS A 237 6.65 -9.28 -16.13
CA LYS A 237 5.49 -8.67 -16.79
C LYS A 237 4.82 -7.61 -15.90
N THR A 238 4.67 -7.90 -14.60
CA THR A 238 4.09 -7.00 -13.60
C THR A 238 4.86 -5.68 -13.50
N ILE A 239 6.19 -5.72 -13.54
CA ILE A 239 7.04 -4.53 -13.42
C ILE A 239 7.45 -3.93 -14.78
N ALA A 240 7.09 -4.55 -15.90
CA ALA A 240 7.50 -4.09 -17.23
C ALA A 240 7.12 -2.62 -17.48
N ASN A 241 5.91 -2.24 -17.10
CA ASN A 241 5.40 -0.89 -17.26
C ASN A 241 5.91 0.11 -16.20
N SER A 242 6.70 -0.33 -15.20
CA SER A 242 7.24 0.57 -14.18
C SER A 242 8.22 1.63 -14.75
N LYS A 243 8.80 1.37 -15.92
CA LYS A 243 9.73 2.26 -16.62
C LYS A 243 9.08 3.07 -17.75
N THR A 244 7.80 2.86 -18.02
CA THR A 244 7.07 3.61 -19.07
C THR A 244 7.00 5.10 -18.73
N VAL A 245 6.85 5.93 -19.76
CA VAL A 245 6.59 7.38 -19.60
C VAL A 245 5.10 7.66 -19.45
N GLU A 246 4.24 6.73 -19.87
CA GLU A 246 2.80 6.85 -19.79
C GLU A 246 2.30 6.60 -18.38
N ASN A 247 1.53 7.55 -17.84
CA ASN A 247 1.07 7.49 -16.46
C ASN A 247 0.05 6.37 -16.22
N GLN A 248 -0.79 6.08 -17.18
CA GLN A 248 -1.78 5.01 -17.09
C GLN A 248 -1.10 3.63 -17.03
N GLU A 249 -0.12 3.37 -17.92
CA GLU A 249 0.65 2.13 -17.90
C GLU A 249 1.45 1.97 -16.59
N TYR A 250 2.01 3.09 -16.08
CA TYR A 250 2.67 3.07 -14.78
C TYR A 250 1.69 2.73 -13.66
N PHE A 251 0.47 3.27 -13.70
CA PHE A 251 -0.58 2.94 -12.75
C PHE A 251 -0.90 1.44 -12.74
N GLU A 252 -0.97 0.81 -13.91
CA GLU A 252 -1.15 -0.65 -14.03
C GLU A 252 -0.03 -1.42 -13.32
N SER A 253 1.22 -0.99 -13.46
CA SER A 253 2.32 -1.64 -12.73
C SER A 253 2.25 -1.43 -11.21
N VAL A 254 1.76 -0.27 -10.74
CA VAL A 254 1.52 -0.06 -9.30
C VAL A 254 0.46 -1.02 -8.78
N ILE A 255 -0.64 -1.24 -9.54
CA ILE A 255 -1.70 -2.19 -9.19
C ILE A 255 -1.10 -3.60 -9.05
N LEU A 256 -0.48 -4.09 -10.11
CA LEU A 256 -0.01 -5.48 -10.16
C LEU A 256 1.13 -5.74 -9.16
N PHE A 257 2.03 -4.77 -8.96
CA PHE A 257 3.10 -4.88 -7.97
C PHE A 257 2.54 -4.97 -6.55
N SER A 258 1.65 -4.07 -6.17
CA SER A 258 1.02 -4.06 -4.85
C SER A 258 0.21 -5.32 -4.57
N MET A 259 -0.52 -5.82 -5.59
CA MET A 259 -1.34 -7.02 -5.45
C MET A 259 -0.52 -8.29 -5.36
N PHE A 260 0.46 -8.46 -6.26
CA PHE A 260 1.11 -9.76 -6.45
C PHE A 260 2.41 -9.85 -5.67
N VAL A 261 3.27 -8.86 -5.74
CA VAL A 261 4.56 -8.90 -5.07
C VAL A 261 4.36 -8.74 -3.57
N GLU A 262 3.78 -7.61 -3.16
CA GLU A 262 3.71 -7.21 -1.76
C GLU A 262 2.66 -7.99 -0.93
N ASN A 263 1.62 -8.54 -1.56
CA ASN A 263 0.52 -9.16 -0.82
C ASN A 263 0.35 -10.68 -1.05
N VAL A 264 1.02 -11.28 -2.03
CA VAL A 264 0.80 -12.69 -2.36
C VAL A 264 2.08 -13.51 -2.50
N SER A 265 3.03 -13.07 -3.35
CA SER A 265 4.11 -13.93 -3.84
C SER A 265 5.07 -14.46 -2.76
N LEU A 266 5.16 -13.80 -1.62
CA LEU A 266 5.97 -14.21 -0.48
C LEU A 266 5.17 -14.99 0.58
N PHE A 267 3.87 -14.75 0.67
CA PHE A 267 3.07 -15.11 1.84
C PHE A 267 2.86 -16.61 2.01
N SER A 268 2.78 -17.40 0.93
CA SER A 268 2.70 -18.86 1.07
C SER A 268 3.98 -19.45 1.67
N GLN A 269 5.13 -18.89 1.35
CA GLN A 269 6.41 -19.31 1.91
C GLN A 269 6.55 -18.85 3.36
N PHE A 270 6.09 -17.63 3.70
CA PHE A 270 6.03 -17.15 5.07
C PHE A 270 5.16 -18.06 5.92
N LEU A 271 3.98 -18.42 5.46
CA LEU A 271 3.10 -19.39 6.12
C LEU A 271 3.81 -20.72 6.39
N VAL A 272 4.50 -21.28 5.37
CA VAL A 272 5.25 -22.55 5.52
C VAL A 272 6.30 -22.42 6.61
N ILE A 273 7.18 -21.40 6.57
CA ILE A 273 8.27 -21.24 7.54
C ILE A 273 7.72 -20.99 8.95
N MET A 274 6.76 -20.09 9.12
CA MET A 274 6.19 -19.78 10.43
C MET A 274 5.44 -20.96 11.04
N SER A 275 4.87 -21.85 10.22
CA SER A 275 4.21 -23.08 10.69
C SER A 275 5.14 -24.02 11.46
N PHE A 276 6.43 -24.05 11.16
CA PHE A 276 7.40 -24.86 11.92
C PHE A 276 7.55 -24.39 13.35
N ASN A 277 7.63 -23.09 13.58
CA ASN A 277 7.65 -22.57 14.94
C ASN A 277 6.29 -22.75 15.64
N LYS A 278 5.21 -22.45 14.94
CA LYS A 278 3.84 -22.53 15.47
C LYS A 278 3.49 -23.93 15.99
N HIS A 279 3.80 -24.97 15.22
CA HIS A 279 3.34 -26.34 15.50
C HIS A 279 4.41 -27.27 16.07
N LYS A 280 5.69 -27.01 15.80
CA LYS A 280 6.81 -27.86 16.26
C LYS A 280 7.78 -27.15 17.19
N ASN A 281 7.67 -25.84 17.35
CA ASN A 281 8.57 -25.04 18.20
C ASN A 281 10.06 -25.13 17.75
N VAL A 282 10.31 -25.26 16.44
CA VAL A 282 11.62 -25.27 15.78
C VAL A 282 11.77 -24.10 14.83
N LEU A 283 12.99 -23.81 14.36
CA LEU A 283 13.31 -22.71 13.43
C LEU A 283 12.86 -21.32 13.96
N LYS A 284 13.03 -21.09 15.24
CA LYS A 284 12.51 -19.88 15.92
C LYS A 284 13.10 -18.57 15.38
N GLY A 285 14.41 -18.55 15.18
CA GLY A 285 15.09 -17.37 14.64
C GLY A 285 14.61 -17.04 13.23
N THR A 286 14.57 -18.06 12.38
CA THR A 286 14.07 -17.94 10.99
C THR A 286 12.60 -17.52 10.96
N SER A 287 11.77 -18.14 11.82
CA SER A 287 10.35 -17.79 11.92
C SER A 287 10.14 -16.33 12.38
N ASN A 288 10.91 -15.87 13.37
CA ASN A 288 10.83 -14.48 13.85
C ASN A 288 11.27 -13.46 12.78
N ALA A 289 12.32 -13.78 12.00
CA ALA A 289 12.75 -12.94 10.89
C ALA A 289 11.67 -12.88 9.80
N VAL A 290 11.07 -14.02 9.45
CA VAL A 290 9.96 -14.08 8.48
C VAL A 290 8.72 -13.36 8.98
N GLU A 291 8.37 -13.47 10.26
CA GLU A 291 7.27 -12.72 10.87
C GLU A 291 7.52 -11.21 10.80
N ALA A 292 8.74 -10.75 11.12
CA ALA A 292 9.10 -9.34 11.03
C ALA A 292 9.02 -8.82 9.58
N THR A 293 9.52 -9.61 8.60
CA THR A 293 9.37 -9.30 7.16
C THR A 293 7.90 -9.23 6.76
N SER A 294 7.10 -10.25 7.11
CA SER A 294 5.69 -10.31 6.68
C SER A 294 4.85 -9.12 7.19
N LYS A 295 5.20 -8.55 8.33
CA LYS A 295 4.58 -7.32 8.85
C LYS A 295 4.95 -6.09 8.01
N GLU A 296 6.21 -5.98 7.61
CA GLU A 296 6.66 -4.88 6.73
C GLU A 296 6.06 -5.02 5.33
N GLU A 297 6.02 -6.23 4.75
CA GLU A 297 5.36 -6.49 3.47
C GLU A 297 3.86 -6.15 3.49
N ASN A 298 3.17 -6.43 4.60
CA ASN A 298 1.78 -6.01 4.75
C ASN A 298 1.63 -4.48 4.74
N ILE A 299 2.56 -3.74 5.35
CA ILE A 299 2.59 -2.27 5.32
C ILE A 299 2.84 -1.76 3.88
N HIS A 300 3.75 -2.41 3.12
CA HIS A 300 4.00 -2.10 1.71
C HIS A 300 2.76 -2.30 0.85
N ALA A 301 2.05 -3.43 1.04
CA ALA A 301 0.82 -3.73 0.33
C ALA A 301 -0.29 -2.71 0.62
N GLU A 302 -0.49 -2.32 1.88
CA GLU A 302 -1.48 -1.32 2.29
C GLU A 302 -1.21 0.04 1.66
N PHE A 303 0.04 0.52 1.70
CA PHE A 303 0.43 1.73 1.00
C PHE A 303 0.13 1.63 -0.51
N GLY A 304 0.46 0.48 -1.11
CA GLY A 304 0.20 0.24 -2.52
C GLY A 304 -1.29 0.33 -2.85
N PHE A 305 -2.16 -0.27 -2.05
CA PHE A 305 -3.62 -0.21 -2.23
C PHE A 305 -4.17 1.21 -2.02
N ASP A 306 -3.69 1.93 -1.02
CA ASP A 306 -4.09 3.32 -0.80
C ASP A 306 -3.66 4.21 -1.96
N LEU A 307 -2.46 4.00 -2.49
CA LEU A 307 -1.97 4.71 -3.66
C LEU A 307 -2.79 4.38 -4.92
N VAL A 308 -3.15 3.11 -5.14
CA VAL A 308 -4.03 2.69 -6.23
C VAL A 308 -5.39 3.38 -6.12
N ASN A 309 -6.01 3.36 -4.95
CA ASN A 309 -7.31 4.00 -4.73
C ASN A 309 -7.25 5.52 -4.88
N LEU A 310 -6.14 6.14 -4.49
CA LEU A 310 -5.88 7.57 -4.72
C LEU A 310 -5.80 7.88 -6.22
N ILE A 311 -4.99 7.16 -6.99
CA ILE A 311 -4.82 7.38 -8.43
C ILE A 311 -6.15 7.13 -9.16
N LYS A 312 -6.87 6.08 -8.81
CA LYS A 312 -8.21 5.77 -9.31
C LYS A 312 -9.20 6.92 -9.07
N LYS A 313 -9.18 7.51 -7.87
CA LYS A 313 -10.02 8.66 -7.53
C LYS A 313 -9.67 9.91 -8.34
N GLU A 314 -8.40 10.14 -8.60
CA GLU A 314 -7.93 11.29 -9.38
C GLU A 314 -8.15 11.10 -10.90
N ASN A 315 -8.12 9.86 -11.38
CA ASN A 315 -8.21 9.50 -12.79
C ASN A 315 -9.29 8.43 -13.04
N PRO A 316 -10.57 8.72 -12.78
CA PRO A 316 -11.65 7.71 -12.83
C PRO A 316 -11.84 7.07 -14.21
N THR A 317 -11.44 7.77 -15.29
CA THR A 317 -11.52 7.25 -16.66
C THR A 317 -10.53 6.12 -16.94
N TRP A 318 -9.46 6.00 -16.14
CA TRP A 318 -8.50 4.89 -16.28
C TRP A 318 -9.04 3.58 -15.71
N TRP A 319 -9.99 3.67 -14.76
CA TRP A 319 -10.64 2.51 -14.16
C TRP A 319 -11.76 1.99 -15.07
N SER A 320 -11.37 1.41 -16.20
CA SER A 320 -12.28 0.90 -17.22
C SER A 320 -12.67 -0.56 -16.98
N PRO A 321 -13.79 -1.03 -17.56
CA PRO A 321 -14.13 -2.46 -17.55
C PRO A 321 -13.01 -3.35 -18.12
N GLN A 322 -12.31 -2.88 -19.17
CA GLN A 322 -11.20 -3.60 -19.76
C GLN A 322 -10.03 -3.74 -18.78
N LEU A 323 -9.63 -2.66 -18.07
CA LEU A 323 -8.58 -2.76 -17.07
C LEU A 323 -8.93 -3.75 -15.95
N ILE A 324 -10.21 -3.77 -15.52
CA ILE A 324 -10.67 -4.72 -14.50
C ILE A 324 -10.54 -6.17 -15.00
N GLU A 325 -10.94 -6.44 -16.24
CA GLU A 325 -10.78 -7.74 -16.88
C GLU A 325 -9.30 -8.14 -16.97
N ASP A 326 -8.44 -7.25 -17.43
CA ASP A 326 -7.00 -7.46 -17.53
C ASP A 326 -6.36 -7.78 -16.15
N ILE A 327 -6.81 -7.10 -15.09
CA ILE A 327 -6.35 -7.37 -13.71
C ILE A 327 -6.80 -8.77 -13.25
N VAL A 328 -8.04 -9.15 -13.53
CA VAL A 328 -8.56 -10.48 -13.17
C VAL A 328 -7.80 -11.56 -13.92
N ASP A 329 -7.56 -11.39 -15.21
CA ASP A 329 -6.80 -12.35 -16.03
C ASP A 329 -5.35 -12.48 -15.53
N ALA A 330 -4.70 -11.35 -15.21
CA ALA A 330 -3.36 -11.35 -14.60
C ALA A 330 -3.36 -12.05 -13.23
N THR A 331 -4.43 -11.91 -12.44
CA THR A 331 -4.60 -12.59 -11.15
C THR A 331 -4.69 -14.11 -11.32
N LEU A 332 -5.41 -14.58 -12.33
CA LEU A 332 -5.49 -16.02 -12.64
C LEU A 332 -4.13 -16.57 -13.10
N GLU A 333 -3.41 -15.84 -13.97
CA GLU A 333 -2.05 -16.22 -14.41
C GLU A 333 -1.06 -16.29 -13.24
N ALA A 334 -1.11 -15.30 -12.33
CA ALA A 334 -0.28 -15.23 -11.13
C ALA A 334 -0.59 -16.39 -10.17
N TYR A 335 -1.88 -16.70 -9.95
CA TYR A 335 -2.27 -17.85 -9.12
C TYR A 335 -1.69 -19.17 -9.63
N GLU A 336 -1.76 -19.42 -10.93
CA GLU A 336 -1.19 -20.63 -11.53
C GLU A 336 0.33 -20.72 -11.28
N ALA A 337 1.05 -19.60 -11.37
CA ALA A 337 2.48 -19.58 -11.09
C ALA A 337 2.80 -19.81 -9.61
N GLU A 338 2.05 -19.18 -8.70
CA GLU A 338 2.23 -19.38 -7.26
C GLU A 338 1.80 -20.77 -6.80
N ALA A 339 0.78 -21.37 -7.43
CA ALA A 339 0.39 -22.74 -7.18
C ALA A 339 1.49 -23.74 -7.59
N GLU A 340 2.26 -23.46 -8.66
CA GLU A 340 3.44 -24.27 -9.00
C GLU A 340 4.56 -24.14 -7.96
N ILE A 341 4.77 -22.98 -7.36
CA ILE A 341 5.70 -22.80 -6.25
C ILE A 341 5.27 -23.65 -5.05
N VAL A 342 3.98 -23.60 -4.68
CA VAL A 342 3.45 -24.46 -3.60
C VAL A 342 3.60 -25.94 -3.94
N ASN A 343 3.28 -26.35 -5.17
CA ASN A 343 3.49 -27.72 -5.60
C ASN A 343 4.96 -28.16 -5.49
N TRP A 344 5.89 -27.27 -5.83
CA TRP A 344 7.33 -27.54 -5.69
C TRP A 344 7.76 -27.65 -4.22
N ILE A 345 7.27 -26.76 -3.34
CA ILE A 345 7.56 -26.82 -1.91
C ILE A 345 7.08 -28.16 -1.32
N PHE A 346 5.88 -28.61 -1.69
CA PHE A 346 5.25 -29.81 -1.16
C PHE A 346 5.46 -31.07 -2.04
N GLU A 347 6.48 -31.10 -2.90
CA GLU A 347 6.74 -32.23 -3.80
C GLU A 347 6.98 -33.55 -3.03
N MET A 348 7.60 -33.48 -1.84
CA MET A 348 7.81 -34.63 -0.98
C MET A 348 6.58 -35.05 -0.16
N GLY A 349 5.44 -34.40 -0.38
CA GLY A 349 4.18 -34.62 0.31
C GLY A 349 3.85 -33.57 1.39
N ASP A 350 2.65 -33.69 1.94
CA ASP A 350 2.15 -32.78 2.97
C ASP A 350 2.95 -32.86 4.27
N LEU A 351 3.11 -31.70 4.94
CA LEU A 351 3.61 -31.68 6.31
C LEU A 351 2.50 -32.14 7.26
N ASP A 352 2.89 -32.68 8.43
CA ASP A 352 1.92 -33.22 9.40
C ASP A 352 0.99 -32.13 9.99
N PHE A 353 1.40 -30.87 9.91
CA PHE A 353 0.71 -29.68 10.46
C PHE A 353 0.26 -28.66 9.41
N LEU A 354 0.68 -28.80 8.15
CA LEU A 354 0.28 -27.94 7.03
C LEU A 354 0.29 -28.73 5.73
N THR A 355 -0.84 -28.73 5.04
CA THR A 355 -0.99 -29.43 3.75
C THR A 355 -0.86 -28.46 2.57
N LYS A 356 -0.51 -29.00 1.42
CA LYS A 356 -0.54 -28.29 0.14
C LYS A 356 -1.93 -27.67 -0.12
N ALA A 357 -2.99 -28.43 0.14
CA ALA A 357 -4.36 -27.95 -0.08
C ALA A 357 -4.68 -26.72 0.77
N GLN A 358 -4.32 -26.70 2.05
CA GLN A 358 -4.48 -25.54 2.93
C GLN A 358 -3.71 -24.32 2.41
N THR A 359 -2.46 -24.52 1.97
CA THR A 359 -1.62 -23.46 1.44
C THR A 359 -2.17 -22.88 0.13
N LEU A 360 -2.75 -23.71 -0.73
CA LEU A 360 -3.40 -23.23 -1.97
C LEU A 360 -4.66 -22.41 -1.68
N GLU A 361 -5.49 -22.82 -0.71
CA GLU A 361 -6.65 -22.01 -0.30
C GLU A 361 -6.24 -20.69 0.35
N PHE A 362 -5.16 -20.67 1.12
CA PHE A 362 -4.57 -19.47 1.67
C PHE A 362 -4.15 -18.48 0.56
N ILE A 363 -3.48 -18.95 -0.51
CA ILE A 363 -3.11 -18.07 -1.64
C ILE A 363 -4.35 -17.51 -2.35
N LYS A 364 -5.38 -18.34 -2.61
CA LYS A 364 -6.64 -17.86 -3.20
C LYS A 364 -7.27 -16.75 -2.36
N HIS A 365 -7.24 -16.93 -1.04
CA HIS A 365 -7.75 -15.92 -0.12
C HIS A 365 -6.94 -14.62 -0.22
N ARG A 366 -5.60 -14.69 -0.25
CA ARG A 366 -4.72 -13.51 -0.39
C ARG A 366 -4.98 -12.77 -1.70
N PHE A 367 -5.17 -13.45 -2.83
CA PHE A 367 -5.57 -12.83 -4.09
C PHE A 367 -6.93 -12.13 -3.99
N ASN A 368 -7.92 -12.75 -3.37
CA ASN A 368 -9.23 -12.14 -3.16
C ASN A 368 -9.13 -10.88 -2.27
N LEU A 369 -8.31 -10.90 -1.22
CA LEU A 369 -8.04 -9.71 -0.39
C LEU A 369 -7.44 -8.58 -1.22
N SER A 370 -6.44 -8.88 -2.08
CA SER A 370 -5.84 -7.89 -2.98
C SER A 370 -6.87 -7.26 -3.92
N LEU A 371 -7.72 -8.08 -4.56
CA LEU A 371 -8.78 -7.60 -5.45
C LEU A 371 -9.78 -6.72 -4.71
N ASN A 372 -10.22 -7.15 -3.53
CA ASN A 372 -11.19 -6.40 -2.72
C ASN A 372 -10.63 -5.05 -2.26
N SER A 373 -9.33 -4.98 -1.93
CA SER A 373 -8.66 -3.74 -1.49
C SER A 373 -8.68 -2.64 -2.55
N ILE A 374 -8.79 -3.01 -3.84
CA ILE A 374 -8.90 -2.07 -4.95
C ILE A 374 -10.33 -1.99 -5.53
N GLY A 375 -11.31 -2.68 -4.92
CA GLY A 375 -12.73 -2.63 -5.30
C GLY A 375 -13.12 -3.56 -6.44
N ILE A 376 -12.43 -4.69 -6.61
CA ILE A 376 -12.78 -5.77 -7.54
C ILE A 376 -13.32 -6.96 -6.76
N GLU A 377 -14.32 -7.65 -7.29
CA GLU A 377 -14.92 -8.83 -6.67
C GLU A 377 -13.96 -10.03 -6.64
N ASN A 378 -14.24 -11.00 -5.78
CA ASN A 378 -13.46 -12.22 -5.65
C ASN A 378 -13.35 -12.99 -6.97
N ALA A 379 -12.13 -13.33 -7.38
CA ALA A 379 -11.87 -14.20 -8.52
C ALA A 379 -11.92 -15.70 -8.14
N PHE A 380 -11.68 -16.02 -6.87
CA PHE A 380 -11.57 -17.40 -6.40
C PHE A 380 -12.66 -17.74 -5.38
N LYS A 381 -13.22 -18.96 -5.55
CA LYS A 381 -14.00 -19.60 -4.48
C LYS A 381 -13.02 -20.31 -3.53
N VAL A 382 -13.12 -20.00 -2.24
CA VAL A 382 -12.23 -20.50 -1.18
C VAL A 382 -12.98 -21.53 -0.32
N ASP A 383 -12.31 -22.65 -0.02
CA ASP A 383 -12.78 -23.60 0.99
C ASP A 383 -12.48 -23.05 2.39
N LYS A 384 -13.54 -22.59 3.07
CA LYS A 384 -13.42 -21.97 4.39
C LYS A 384 -12.85 -22.92 5.46
N LYS A 385 -13.15 -24.22 5.38
CA LYS A 385 -12.63 -25.20 6.36
C LYS A 385 -11.13 -25.37 6.29
N LEU A 386 -10.57 -25.34 5.07
CA LEU A 386 -9.13 -25.39 4.86
C LEU A 386 -8.49 -24.06 5.27
N LEU A 387 -9.14 -22.92 4.96
CA LEU A 387 -8.62 -21.60 5.30
C LEU A 387 -8.56 -21.36 6.81
N GLU A 388 -9.59 -21.75 7.58
CA GLU A 388 -9.65 -21.62 9.05
C GLU A 388 -8.37 -22.14 9.75
N THR A 389 -7.73 -23.16 9.19
CA THR A 389 -6.51 -23.74 9.74
C THR A 389 -5.28 -22.84 9.60
N THR A 390 -5.34 -21.80 8.77
CA THR A 390 -4.26 -20.84 8.50
C THR A 390 -4.54 -19.42 9.01
N GLU A 391 -5.73 -19.16 9.58
CA GLU A 391 -6.15 -17.84 10.09
C GLU A 391 -5.19 -17.27 11.16
N TRP A 392 -4.57 -18.15 11.95
CA TRP A 392 -3.56 -17.74 12.93
C TRP A 392 -2.43 -16.91 12.33
N PHE A 393 -2.10 -17.14 11.06
CA PHE A 393 -1.03 -16.39 10.38
C PHE A 393 -1.43 -14.92 10.21
N ASP A 394 -2.63 -14.66 9.71
CA ASP A 394 -3.14 -13.29 9.57
C ASP A 394 -3.29 -12.61 10.93
N ASP A 395 -3.72 -13.34 11.97
CA ASP A 395 -3.77 -12.83 13.34
C ASP A 395 -2.37 -12.41 13.83
N GLU A 396 -1.32 -13.16 13.56
CA GLU A 396 0.06 -12.84 13.98
C GLU A 396 0.62 -11.61 13.27
N ILE A 397 0.33 -11.41 11.98
CA ILE A 397 0.80 -10.25 11.22
C ILE A 397 -0.06 -9.01 11.40
N LEU A 398 -1.38 -9.17 11.65
CA LEU A 398 -2.33 -8.07 11.81
C LEU A 398 -2.49 -7.59 13.26
N THR A 399 -2.04 -8.36 14.27
CA THR A 399 -2.17 -8.01 15.71
C THR A 399 -1.53 -6.67 16.06
N THR A 400 -0.70 -6.13 15.19
CA THR A 400 -0.18 -4.77 15.28
C THR A 400 -1.21 -3.68 14.95
N LYS A 401 -2.31 -4.00 14.22
CA LYS A 401 -3.36 -3.02 13.87
C LYS A 401 -4.33 -2.70 15.02
N HIS A 402 -4.58 -3.67 15.92
CA HIS A 402 -5.57 -3.51 17.02
C HIS A 402 -4.96 -3.14 18.37
N THR A 403 -3.66 -3.16 18.49
CA THR A 403 -2.97 -2.62 19.66
C THR A 403 -2.24 -1.37 19.20
N ASP A 404 -2.75 -0.21 19.71
CA ASP A 404 -2.11 1.09 19.65
C ASP A 404 -0.65 0.96 19.21
N PHE A 405 -0.30 1.48 18.02
CA PHE A 405 1.07 1.54 17.51
C PHE A 405 2.08 2.06 18.56
N PHE A 406 1.55 2.67 19.61
CA PHE A 406 2.29 3.25 20.71
C PHE A 406 2.49 2.29 21.91
N ASN A 407 1.83 1.13 21.99
CA ASN A 407 1.75 0.34 23.22
C ASN A 407 2.31 -1.09 23.21
N LYS A 408 2.76 -1.65 22.08
CA LYS A 408 3.45 -2.95 22.07
C LYS A 408 4.72 -2.93 21.25
N ARG A 409 5.84 -2.67 21.94
CA ARG A 409 7.12 -3.26 21.53
C ARG A 409 6.98 -4.78 21.60
N SER A 410 7.46 -5.52 20.59
CA SER A 410 7.53 -6.97 20.65
C SER A 410 8.20 -7.35 21.98
N ILE A 411 7.62 -8.30 22.70
CA ILE A 411 8.05 -8.69 24.06
C ILE A 411 9.52 -9.15 24.09
N ASN A 412 10.13 -9.41 22.94
CA ASN A 412 11.52 -9.84 22.80
C ASN A 412 12.50 -8.75 22.35
N TYR A 413 12.04 -7.53 22.14
CA TYR A 413 12.90 -6.43 21.71
C TYR A 413 13.31 -5.55 22.88
N SER A 414 14.29 -6.00 23.67
CA SER A 414 15.03 -5.10 24.54
C SER A 414 16.15 -4.44 23.73
N LYS A 415 15.91 -3.26 23.16
CA LYS A 415 17.04 -2.38 22.83
C LYS A 415 17.87 -2.27 24.08
N LYS A 416 19.13 -2.74 24.05
CA LYS A 416 20.14 -2.34 25.03
C LYS A 416 20.35 -0.84 24.88
N SER A 417 19.48 -0.04 25.49
CA SER A 417 19.69 1.39 25.64
C SER A 417 20.73 1.58 26.76
N LYS A 418 22.00 1.34 26.47
CA LYS A 418 23.04 2.12 27.10
C LYS A 418 23.07 3.43 26.34
N SER A 419 22.37 4.43 26.86
CA SER A 419 22.71 5.81 26.52
C SER A 419 24.13 6.00 27.08
N ILE A 420 25.11 6.17 26.20
CA ILE A 420 26.44 6.63 26.56
C ILE A 420 26.25 8.05 27.07
N THR A 421 26.37 8.25 28.34
CA THR A 421 26.42 9.60 28.94
C THR A 421 27.83 10.11 28.88
N LEU A 422 28.02 11.43 28.97
CA LEU A 422 29.36 12.07 29.00
C LEU A 422 30.28 11.49 30.10
N ASN A 423 29.73 10.89 31.15
CA ASN A 423 30.48 10.22 32.21
C ASN A 423 31.00 8.81 31.85
N ASP A 424 30.60 8.25 30.72
CA ASP A 424 31.10 6.97 30.22
C ASP A 424 32.30 7.12 29.26
N LEU A 425 32.72 8.37 28.99
CA LEU A 425 33.79 8.71 28.04
C LEU A 425 35.08 9.20 28.71
N PHE A 426 35.13 9.30 30.07
CA PHE A 426 36.33 9.67 30.82
C PHE A 426 36.50 8.79 32.04
#